data_aec0589a5fca754eb2989cd58258f00a
#
_entry.id   aec0589a5fca754eb2989cd58258f00a
#
_cell.length_a   1.000
_cell.length_b   1.000
_cell.length_c   1.000
_cell.angle_alpha   90.00
_cell.angle_beta   90.00
_cell.angle_gamma   90.00
#
_symmetry.space_group_name_H-M   'P 1'
#
loop_
_entity.id
_entity.type
_entity.pdbx_description
1 polymer ?
#
loop_
_entity_poly.entity_id
_entity_poly.type
_entity_poly.pdbx_seq_one_letter_code
_entity_poly.pdbx_strand_id
1 'polypeptide(L)'
;MTLSIKAPFIKKVVKHTLALSALATLVLSSSAFAKIEEGKLVIWINGDKGYNGLAEVGKKFEKDTGIKVTVEHPDKLEEKYPQVAATGGGPDIIFWAHDRFGGYAQSGLLAEISPDQTFKDKLFPFTWDAVTFNGKLIGYPVAVEALSLIYNKDIIKEAPKTWEEIPALDKELRAKGKSAIMW
;
A
#
# COMPACT_ATOMS: atom_id res chain seq x y z
N MET A 1 42.41 -40.61 -44.54
CA MET A 1 40.95 -40.83 -44.52
C MET A 1 40.29 -39.49 -44.15
N THR A 2 39.92 -38.71 -45.16
CA THR A 2 39.45 -37.31 -44.97
C THR A 2 37.94 -37.26 -44.95
N LEU A 3 37.34 -36.93 -43.83
CA LEU A 3 35.89 -36.80 -43.71
C LEU A 3 35.46 -35.45 -44.37
N SER A 4 34.79 -35.58 -45.49
CA SER A 4 34.12 -34.45 -46.17
C SER A 4 32.73 -34.18 -45.54
N ILE A 5 32.61 -33.12 -44.77
CA ILE A 5 31.34 -32.67 -44.21
C ILE A 5 30.57 -31.88 -45.25
N LYS A 6 29.43 -32.38 -45.68
CA LYS A 6 28.60 -31.76 -46.74
C LYS A 6 28.03 -30.42 -46.33
N ALA A 7 28.24 -29.42 -47.18
CA ALA A 7 27.85 -28.01 -46.99
C ALA A 7 26.39 -27.69 -46.58
N PRO A 8 25.35 -28.49 -46.82
CA PRO A 8 23.98 -28.15 -46.45
C PRO A 8 23.72 -28.28 -44.94
N PHE A 9 24.51 -29.03 -44.17
CA PHE A 9 24.30 -29.24 -42.74
C PHE A 9 24.71 -27.97 -41.93
N ILE A 10 25.79 -27.33 -42.35
CA ILE A 10 26.29 -26.08 -41.68
C ILE A 10 25.31 -24.91 -41.82
N LYS A 11 24.65 -24.76 -42.99
CA LYS A 11 23.67 -23.72 -43.24
C LYS A 11 22.40 -23.86 -42.40
N LYS A 12 22.01 -25.07 -42.06
CA LYS A 12 20.80 -25.33 -41.26
C LYS A 12 21.04 -25.07 -39.77
N VAL A 13 22.23 -25.42 -39.25
CA VAL A 13 22.60 -25.16 -37.86
C VAL A 13 22.77 -23.65 -37.59
N VAL A 14 23.41 -22.92 -38.53
CA VAL A 14 23.56 -21.45 -38.38
C VAL A 14 22.24 -20.71 -38.39
N LYS A 15 21.26 -21.13 -39.21
CA LYS A 15 19.92 -20.53 -39.21
C LYS A 15 19.13 -20.75 -37.90
N HIS A 16 19.28 -21.91 -37.29
CA HIS A 16 18.59 -22.19 -36.00
C HIS A 16 19.27 -21.47 -34.83
N THR A 17 20.58 -21.33 -34.85
CA THR A 17 21.32 -20.61 -33.78
C THR A 17 21.02 -19.11 -33.82
N LEU A 18 20.92 -18.51 -35.01
CA LEU A 18 20.52 -17.11 -35.18
C LEU A 18 19.04 -16.82 -34.78
N ALA A 19 18.14 -17.78 -35.03
CA ALA A 19 16.75 -17.65 -34.61
C ALA A 19 16.57 -17.76 -33.07
N LEU A 20 17.34 -18.62 -32.38
CA LEU A 20 17.31 -18.72 -30.93
C LEU A 20 17.95 -17.48 -30.25
N SER A 21 19.02 -16.91 -30.81
CA SER A 21 19.62 -15.71 -30.24
C SER A 21 18.75 -14.45 -30.45
N ALA A 22 17.98 -14.38 -31.53
CA ALA A 22 17.01 -13.29 -31.73
C ALA A 22 15.80 -13.39 -30.78
N LEU A 23 15.37 -14.61 -30.44
CA LEU A 23 14.27 -14.80 -29.47
C LEU A 23 14.72 -14.53 -28.02
N ALA A 24 15.98 -14.85 -27.67
CA ALA A 24 16.54 -14.57 -26.34
C ALA A 24 16.76 -13.07 -26.08
N THR A 25 17.03 -12.27 -27.11
CA THR A 25 17.16 -10.80 -26.99
C THR A 25 15.80 -10.08 -26.92
N LEU A 26 14.70 -10.66 -27.38
CA LEU A 26 13.37 -10.06 -27.26
C LEU A 26 12.74 -10.27 -25.87
N VAL A 27 13.19 -11.24 -25.09
CA VAL A 27 12.65 -11.51 -23.73
C VAL A 27 13.34 -10.64 -22.65
N LEU A 28 14.51 -10.04 -22.95
CA LEU A 28 15.28 -9.20 -22.03
C LEU A 28 14.92 -7.71 -22.09
N SER A 29 14.01 -7.30 -22.95
CA SER A 29 13.68 -5.87 -23.14
C SER A 29 12.29 -5.46 -22.61
N SER A 30 11.66 -6.26 -21.75
CA SER A 30 10.41 -5.88 -21.09
C SER A 30 10.53 -5.76 -19.57
N SER A 31 11.69 -5.38 -19.03
CA SER A 31 11.73 -4.65 -17.77
C SER A 31 11.26 -3.23 -18.07
N ALA A 32 9.96 -3.04 -18.19
CA ALA A 32 9.37 -1.72 -18.04
C ALA A 32 9.64 -1.31 -16.58
N PHE A 33 10.83 -0.77 -16.31
CA PHE A 33 11.04 0.02 -15.11
C PHE A 33 9.94 1.08 -15.14
N ALA A 34 9.11 1.11 -14.11
CA ALA A 34 8.19 2.21 -13.93
C ALA A 34 9.02 3.48 -13.95
N LYS A 35 8.80 4.28 -14.97
CA LYS A 35 9.56 5.49 -15.18
C LYS A 35 9.07 6.48 -14.14
N ILE A 36 9.93 6.79 -13.16
CA ILE A 36 9.69 7.96 -12.29
C ILE A 36 9.56 9.15 -13.22
N GLU A 37 8.38 9.75 -13.23
CA GLU A 37 8.15 10.97 -14.01
C GLU A 37 8.59 12.16 -13.16
N GLU A 38 9.72 12.77 -13.51
CA GLU A 38 10.17 13.99 -12.84
C GLU A 38 9.07 15.08 -12.92
N GLY A 39 8.88 15.80 -11.82
CA GLY A 39 7.87 16.85 -11.74
C GLY A 39 6.44 16.37 -11.54
N LYS A 40 6.23 15.10 -11.20
CA LYS A 40 4.91 14.52 -10.92
C LYS A 40 4.94 13.66 -9.66
N LEU A 41 3.88 13.73 -8.87
CA LEU A 41 3.61 12.85 -7.74
C LEU A 41 2.24 12.17 -7.92
N VAL A 42 2.21 10.86 -7.75
CA VAL A 42 0.99 10.06 -7.69
C VAL A 42 0.76 9.60 -6.25
N ILE A 43 -0.41 9.90 -5.73
CA ILE A 43 -0.80 9.58 -4.36
C ILE A 43 -2.00 8.65 -4.39
N TRP A 44 -1.93 7.52 -3.67
CA TRP A 44 -3.08 6.64 -3.48
C TRP A 44 -3.64 6.75 -2.08
N ILE A 45 -4.95 6.87 -1.97
CA ILE A 45 -5.71 6.94 -0.73
C ILE A 45 -7.08 6.28 -0.93
N ASN A 46 -7.71 5.76 0.13
CA ASN A 46 -9.11 5.34 0.04
C ASN A 46 -10.03 6.52 -0.26
N GLY A 47 -11.04 6.30 -1.09
CA GLY A 47 -11.98 7.33 -1.51
C GLY A 47 -12.83 7.91 -0.37
N ASP A 48 -13.02 7.14 0.72
CA ASP A 48 -13.76 7.54 1.93
C ASP A 48 -12.89 8.22 3.01
N LYS A 49 -11.58 8.35 2.79
CA LYS A 49 -10.60 8.85 3.77
C LYS A 49 -10.05 10.25 3.46
N GLY A 50 -10.92 11.17 3.08
CA GLY A 50 -10.51 12.55 2.79
C GLY A 50 -9.88 12.77 1.42
N TYR A 51 -10.15 11.88 0.46
CA TYR A 51 -9.67 11.94 -0.92
C TYR A 51 -9.79 13.35 -1.54
N ASN A 52 -10.97 13.96 -1.48
CA ASN A 52 -11.19 15.28 -2.06
C ASN A 52 -10.34 16.38 -1.39
N GLY A 53 -10.22 16.33 -0.06
CA GLY A 53 -9.38 17.28 0.69
C GLY A 53 -7.90 17.13 0.34
N LEU A 54 -7.41 15.90 0.20
CA LEU A 54 -6.03 15.65 -0.21
C LEU A 54 -5.77 16.14 -1.64
N ALA A 55 -6.74 15.98 -2.55
CA ALA A 55 -6.64 16.48 -3.91
C ALA A 55 -6.53 18.02 -3.95
N GLU A 56 -7.26 18.74 -3.08
CA GLU A 56 -7.12 20.21 -2.96
C GLU A 56 -5.75 20.62 -2.39
N VAL A 57 -5.24 19.88 -1.40
CA VAL A 57 -3.86 20.10 -0.89
C VAL A 57 -2.85 19.84 -2.00
N GLY A 58 -3.05 18.81 -2.82
CA GLY A 58 -2.21 18.52 -3.98
C GLY A 58 -2.17 19.66 -4.99
N LYS A 59 -3.32 20.27 -5.32
CA LYS A 59 -3.39 21.45 -6.21
C LYS A 59 -2.61 22.64 -5.63
N LYS A 60 -2.71 22.86 -4.30
CA LYS A 60 -1.95 23.90 -3.66
C LYS A 60 -0.44 23.64 -3.74
N PHE A 61 -0.01 22.42 -3.47
CA PHE A 61 1.39 22.01 -3.58
C PHE A 61 1.92 22.20 -5.01
N GLU A 62 1.14 21.79 -6.02
CA GLU A 62 1.48 22.00 -7.43
C GLU A 62 1.67 23.48 -7.76
N LYS A 63 0.77 24.35 -7.27
CA LYS A 63 0.88 25.80 -7.45
C LYS A 63 2.15 26.37 -6.81
N ASP A 64 2.50 25.88 -5.61
CA ASP A 64 3.63 26.41 -4.83
C ASP A 64 4.98 25.90 -5.35
N THR A 65 5.03 24.70 -5.94
CA THR A 65 6.28 24.02 -6.31
C THR A 65 6.47 23.77 -7.80
N GLY A 66 5.39 23.81 -8.59
CA GLY A 66 5.38 23.37 -9.99
C GLY A 66 5.34 21.84 -10.18
N ILE A 67 5.33 21.05 -9.10
CA ILE A 67 5.26 19.60 -9.16
C ILE A 67 3.78 19.16 -9.27
N LYS A 68 3.43 18.53 -10.38
CA LYS A 68 2.07 18.04 -10.61
C LYS A 68 1.69 16.96 -9.61
N VAL A 69 0.52 17.06 -8.98
CA VAL A 69 0.01 16.06 -8.03
C VAL A 69 -1.26 15.41 -8.57
N THR A 70 -1.25 14.08 -8.63
CA THR A 70 -2.42 13.27 -8.97
C THR A 70 -2.80 12.44 -7.75
N VAL A 71 -4.04 12.59 -7.27
CA VAL A 71 -4.57 11.77 -6.17
C VAL A 71 -5.56 10.77 -6.74
N GLU A 72 -5.38 9.50 -6.43
CA GLU A 72 -6.18 8.38 -6.94
C GLU A 72 -6.71 7.54 -5.78
N HIS A 73 -7.84 6.86 -6.01
CA HIS A 73 -8.46 5.97 -5.02
C HIS A 73 -8.83 4.62 -5.66
N PRO A 74 -7.84 3.80 -6.04
CA PRO A 74 -8.12 2.52 -6.66
C PRO A 74 -8.87 1.59 -5.69
N ASP A 75 -9.85 0.86 -6.21
CA ASP A 75 -10.52 -0.19 -5.45
C ASP A 75 -9.51 -1.23 -4.97
N LYS A 76 -9.68 -1.72 -3.73
CA LYS A 76 -8.79 -2.70 -3.08
C LYS A 76 -7.32 -2.25 -3.10
N LEU A 77 -7.10 -1.02 -2.73
CA LEU A 77 -5.78 -0.38 -2.73
C LEU A 77 -4.73 -1.23 -1.97
N GLU A 78 -5.10 -1.77 -0.81
CA GLU A 78 -4.23 -2.58 0.05
C GLU A 78 -3.78 -3.89 -0.60
N GLU A 79 -4.55 -4.43 -1.53
CA GLU A 79 -4.21 -5.63 -2.30
C GLU A 79 -3.41 -5.29 -3.57
N LYS A 80 -3.76 -4.18 -4.21
CA LYS A 80 -3.11 -3.73 -5.46
C LYS A 80 -1.72 -3.16 -5.23
N TYR A 81 -1.54 -2.36 -4.17
CA TYR A 81 -0.27 -1.68 -3.93
C TYR A 81 0.94 -2.62 -3.94
N PRO A 82 0.99 -3.71 -3.14
CA PRO A 82 2.16 -4.58 -3.13
C PRO A 82 2.43 -5.24 -4.48
N GLN A 83 1.39 -5.51 -5.29
CA GLN A 83 1.55 -6.14 -6.59
C GLN A 83 2.21 -5.19 -7.61
N VAL A 84 1.75 -3.94 -7.68
CA VAL A 84 2.29 -2.95 -8.62
C VAL A 84 3.63 -2.39 -8.15
N ALA A 85 3.79 -2.14 -6.84
CA ALA A 85 5.04 -1.64 -6.27
C ALA A 85 6.20 -2.64 -6.45
N ALA A 86 5.95 -3.94 -6.32
CA ALA A 86 6.95 -4.98 -6.55
C ALA A 86 7.51 -5.00 -7.99
N THR A 87 6.77 -4.46 -8.95
CA THR A 87 7.20 -4.33 -10.36
C THR A 87 7.73 -2.94 -10.71
N GLY A 88 7.89 -2.08 -9.71
CA GLY A 88 8.33 -0.69 -9.89
C GLY A 88 7.23 0.25 -10.41
N GLY A 89 5.97 -0.18 -10.37
CA GLY A 89 4.79 0.64 -10.67
C GLY A 89 4.11 1.14 -9.39
N GLY A 90 2.97 1.80 -9.57
CA GLY A 90 2.15 2.28 -8.46
C GLY A 90 2.41 3.73 -8.07
N PRO A 91 1.91 4.16 -6.90
CA PRO A 91 2.02 5.53 -6.44
C PRO A 91 3.40 5.83 -5.85
N ASP A 92 3.76 7.12 -5.84
CA ASP A 92 4.91 7.64 -5.09
C ASP A 92 4.62 7.69 -3.58
N ILE A 93 3.35 7.91 -3.22
CA ILE A 93 2.88 7.99 -1.84
C ILE A 93 1.61 7.15 -1.67
N ILE A 94 1.56 6.36 -0.61
CA ILE A 94 0.37 5.60 -0.22
C ILE A 94 -0.12 6.06 1.16
N PHE A 95 -1.43 6.35 1.27
CA PHE A 95 -2.13 6.56 2.53
C PHE A 95 -2.91 5.31 2.89
N TRP A 96 -2.59 4.72 4.02
CA TRP A 96 -3.28 3.54 4.54
C TRP A 96 -3.13 3.40 6.05
N ALA A 97 -3.90 2.50 6.64
CA ALA A 97 -3.72 2.13 8.04
C ALA A 97 -2.36 1.45 8.26
N HIS A 98 -1.70 1.78 9.36
CA HIS A 98 -0.32 1.37 9.66
C HIS A 98 -0.13 -0.15 9.80
N ASP A 99 -1.19 -0.91 10.09
CA ASP A 99 -1.17 -2.37 10.26
C ASP A 99 -0.65 -3.13 9.03
N ARG A 100 -0.76 -2.55 7.83
CA ARG A 100 -0.23 -3.12 6.58
C ARG A 100 1.23 -2.74 6.31
N PHE A 101 1.72 -1.66 6.91
CA PHE A 101 3.02 -1.08 6.57
C PHE A 101 4.20 -1.97 6.96
N GLY A 102 4.10 -2.74 8.04
CA GLY A 102 5.14 -3.71 8.42
C GLY A 102 5.41 -4.74 7.31
N GLY A 103 4.34 -5.30 6.72
CA GLY A 103 4.46 -6.24 5.59
C GLY A 103 5.03 -5.59 4.33
N TYR A 104 4.63 -4.36 4.02
CA TYR A 104 5.18 -3.63 2.88
C TYR A 104 6.65 -3.29 3.07
N ALA A 105 7.06 -2.85 4.28
CA ALA A 105 8.44 -2.58 4.62
C ALA A 105 9.32 -3.84 4.56
N GLN A 106 8.82 -4.97 5.07
CA GLN A 106 9.52 -6.25 4.99
C GLN A 106 9.76 -6.70 3.55
N SER A 107 8.83 -6.37 2.66
CA SER A 107 8.95 -6.66 1.22
C SER A 107 9.76 -5.60 0.45
N GLY A 108 10.35 -4.60 1.12
CA GLY A 108 11.14 -3.54 0.49
C GLY A 108 10.34 -2.54 -0.34
N LEU A 109 9.02 -2.43 -0.07
CA LEU A 109 8.11 -1.58 -0.84
C LEU A 109 7.94 -0.17 -0.26
N LEU A 110 8.50 0.10 0.92
CA LEU A 110 8.48 1.41 1.58
C LEU A 110 9.89 1.93 1.79
N ALA A 111 10.09 3.20 1.51
CA ALA A 111 11.34 3.88 1.81
C ALA A 111 11.43 4.26 3.29
N GLU A 112 12.63 4.23 3.85
CA GLU A 112 12.92 4.81 5.16
C GLU A 112 12.82 6.33 5.08
N ILE A 113 12.22 6.94 6.10
CA ILE A 113 12.11 8.39 6.22
C ILE A 113 12.93 8.89 7.43
N SER A 114 13.37 10.13 7.36
CA SER A 114 14.19 10.76 8.42
C SER A 114 13.71 12.19 8.70
N PRO A 115 12.50 12.36 9.28
CA PRO A 115 12.02 13.68 9.66
C PRO A 115 12.90 14.27 10.77
N ASP A 116 13.07 15.60 10.75
CA ASP A 116 13.79 16.29 11.81
C ASP A 116 13.04 16.24 13.15
N GLN A 117 13.74 16.52 14.25
CA GLN A 117 13.17 16.46 15.59
C GLN A 117 12.06 17.48 15.78
N THR A 118 12.19 18.68 15.21
CA THR A 118 11.18 19.75 15.29
C THR A 118 9.86 19.32 14.65
N PHE A 119 9.92 18.53 13.58
CA PHE A 119 8.73 17.94 12.97
C PHE A 119 8.15 16.81 13.85
N LYS A 120 9.02 15.93 14.39
CA LYS A 120 8.57 14.84 15.27
C LYS A 120 7.85 15.35 16.51
N ASP A 121 8.31 16.44 17.09
CA ASP A 121 7.72 17.04 18.31
C ASP A 121 6.31 17.62 18.09
N LYS A 122 5.87 17.79 16.85
CA LYS A 122 4.50 18.24 16.51
C LYS A 122 3.45 17.14 16.63
N LEU A 123 3.86 15.87 16.71
CA LEU A 123 2.98 14.72 16.74
C LEU A 123 3.15 13.95 18.05
N PHE A 124 2.13 13.20 18.43
CA PHE A 124 2.19 12.36 19.63
C PHE A 124 3.26 11.26 19.48
N PRO A 125 4.10 11.01 20.49
CA PRO A 125 5.17 10.02 20.42
C PRO A 125 4.69 8.64 19.93
N PHE A 126 3.59 8.13 20.48
CA PHE A 126 3.04 6.82 20.10
C PHE A 126 2.70 6.68 18.61
N THR A 127 2.47 7.77 17.90
CA THR A 127 2.19 7.72 16.45
C THR A 127 3.44 7.38 15.65
N TRP A 128 4.61 7.76 16.15
CA TRP A 128 5.89 7.38 15.54
C TRP A 128 6.21 5.91 15.79
N ASP A 129 5.85 5.38 16.97
CA ASP A 129 5.99 3.95 17.26
C ASP A 129 5.16 3.11 16.29
N ALA A 130 3.95 3.56 15.96
CA ALA A 130 3.05 2.89 15.00
C ALA A 130 3.61 2.79 13.57
N VAL A 131 4.48 3.70 13.17
CA VAL A 131 5.13 3.72 11.85
C VAL A 131 6.61 3.36 11.89
N THR A 132 7.07 2.73 12.98
CA THR A 132 8.42 2.22 13.13
C THR A 132 8.44 0.71 12.88
N PHE A 133 9.27 0.26 11.96
CA PHE A 133 9.49 -1.15 11.66
C PHE A 133 10.99 -1.48 11.70
N ASN A 134 11.38 -2.46 12.52
CA ASN A 134 12.78 -2.84 12.72
C ASN A 134 13.71 -1.64 13.04
N GLY A 135 13.23 -0.70 13.87
CA GLY A 135 13.97 0.49 14.29
C GLY A 135 14.04 1.62 13.23
N LYS A 136 13.34 1.47 12.11
CA LYS A 136 13.30 2.45 11.01
C LYS A 136 11.93 3.05 10.88
N LEU A 137 11.86 4.37 10.68
CA LEU A 137 10.61 5.05 10.34
C LEU A 137 10.27 4.79 8.87
N ILE A 138 9.08 4.31 8.59
CA ILE A 138 8.61 3.91 7.25
C ILE A 138 7.38 4.70 6.77
N GLY A 139 6.95 5.69 7.52
CA GLY A 139 5.81 6.52 7.16
C GLY A 139 5.64 7.73 8.07
N TYR A 140 4.90 8.70 7.58
CA TYR A 140 4.47 9.88 8.33
C TYR A 140 3.09 9.66 8.93
N PRO A 141 2.89 9.78 10.26
CA PRO A 141 1.57 9.75 10.86
C PRO A 141 0.72 10.94 10.39
N VAL A 142 -0.53 10.69 9.99
CA VAL A 142 -1.44 11.74 9.49
C VAL A 142 -2.66 11.89 10.38
N ALA A 143 -3.24 10.78 10.84
CA ALA A 143 -4.42 10.75 11.67
C ALA A 143 -4.36 9.58 12.66
N VAL A 144 -5.06 9.71 13.77
CA VAL A 144 -5.26 8.65 14.75
C VAL A 144 -6.72 8.22 14.69
N GLU A 145 -6.94 6.92 14.48
CA GLU A 145 -8.25 6.30 14.58
C GLU A 145 -8.23 5.29 15.72
N ALA A 146 -9.32 5.21 16.46
CA ALA A 146 -9.48 4.25 17.55
C ALA A 146 -10.82 3.53 17.41
N LEU A 147 -10.78 2.20 17.58
CA LEU A 147 -12.00 1.41 17.72
C LEU A 147 -12.58 1.64 19.11
N SER A 148 -13.88 1.85 19.18
CA SER A 148 -14.60 2.05 20.43
C SER A 148 -15.91 1.27 20.43
N LEU A 149 -16.29 0.75 21.58
CA LEU A 149 -17.59 0.17 21.77
C LEU A 149 -18.60 1.31 22.05
N ILE A 150 -19.52 1.49 21.10
CA ILE A 150 -20.61 2.47 21.23
C ILE A 150 -21.88 1.72 21.63
N TYR A 151 -22.57 2.19 22.65
CA TYR A 151 -23.80 1.57 23.11
C TYR A 151 -24.98 2.56 23.19
N ASN A 152 -26.19 2.06 22.93
CA ASN A 152 -27.40 2.84 23.05
C ASN A 152 -27.86 2.85 24.51
N LYS A 153 -27.85 4.02 25.17
CA LYS A 153 -28.24 4.21 26.57
C LYS A 153 -29.73 3.97 26.84
N ASP A 154 -30.59 4.01 25.82
CA ASP A 154 -32.02 3.69 25.97
C ASP A 154 -32.23 2.19 26.11
N ILE A 155 -31.34 1.37 25.60
CA ILE A 155 -31.37 -0.10 25.60
C ILE A 155 -30.52 -0.66 26.73
N ILE A 156 -29.29 -0.20 26.86
CA ILE A 156 -28.31 -0.65 27.84
C ILE A 156 -28.06 0.51 28.81
N LYS A 157 -28.49 0.38 30.05
CA LYS A 157 -28.37 1.47 31.04
C LYS A 157 -26.94 1.65 31.52
N GLU A 158 -26.22 0.54 31.69
CA GLU A 158 -24.82 0.52 32.08
C GLU A 158 -24.02 -0.28 31.06
N ALA A 159 -22.92 0.30 30.56
CA ALA A 159 -22.03 -0.40 29.63
C ALA A 159 -21.38 -1.61 30.33
N PRO A 160 -21.28 -2.76 29.66
CA PRO A 160 -20.51 -3.87 30.18
C PRO A 160 -19.05 -3.45 30.38
N LYS A 161 -18.43 -3.89 31.47
CA LYS A 161 -17.05 -3.57 31.80
C LYS A 161 -16.06 -4.60 31.26
N THR A 162 -16.55 -5.81 31.03
CA THR A 162 -15.75 -6.92 30.49
C THR A 162 -16.48 -7.65 29.38
N TRP A 163 -15.76 -8.41 28.57
CA TRP A 163 -16.35 -9.23 27.52
C TRP A 163 -17.20 -10.38 28.05
N GLU A 164 -16.89 -10.88 29.25
CA GLU A 164 -17.60 -11.98 29.91
C GLU A 164 -19.02 -11.59 30.31
N GLU A 165 -19.31 -10.32 30.45
CA GLU A 165 -20.67 -9.81 30.75
C GLU A 165 -21.59 -9.82 29.51
N ILE A 166 -21.02 -9.79 28.29
CA ILE A 166 -21.77 -9.68 27.03
C ILE A 166 -22.74 -10.84 26.82
N PRO A 167 -22.39 -12.13 27.01
CA PRO A 167 -23.33 -13.23 26.79
C PRO A 167 -24.56 -13.16 27.65
N ALA A 168 -24.46 -12.75 28.92
CA ALA A 168 -25.57 -12.59 29.81
C ALA A 168 -26.49 -11.43 29.39
N LEU A 169 -25.90 -10.30 29.03
CA LEU A 169 -26.57 -9.12 28.48
C LEU A 169 -27.30 -9.46 27.17
N ASP A 170 -26.66 -10.20 26.27
CA ASP A 170 -27.26 -10.61 24.99
C ASP A 170 -28.45 -11.52 25.19
N LYS A 171 -28.42 -12.47 26.14
CA LYS A 171 -29.55 -13.33 26.49
C LYS A 171 -30.76 -12.51 26.96
N GLU A 172 -30.52 -11.50 27.80
CA GLU A 172 -31.58 -10.62 28.29
C GLU A 172 -32.19 -9.78 27.16
N LEU A 173 -31.34 -9.23 26.29
CA LEU A 173 -31.79 -8.37 25.20
C LEU A 173 -32.51 -9.15 24.09
N ARG A 174 -32.10 -10.38 23.80
CA ARG A 174 -32.78 -11.26 22.84
C ARG A 174 -34.20 -11.58 23.27
N ALA A 175 -34.44 -11.72 24.54
CA ALA A 175 -35.81 -11.89 25.07
C ALA A 175 -36.73 -10.67 24.76
N LYS A 176 -36.14 -9.51 24.48
CA LYS A 176 -36.79 -8.26 24.08
C LYS A 176 -36.65 -7.97 22.56
N GLY A 177 -36.24 -8.94 21.76
CA GLY A 177 -36.06 -8.80 20.32
C GLY A 177 -34.89 -7.91 19.93
N LYS A 178 -33.87 -7.76 20.79
CA LYS A 178 -32.65 -6.94 20.57
C LYS A 178 -31.39 -7.78 20.72
N SER A 179 -30.26 -7.27 20.30
CA SER A 179 -28.98 -7.91 20.48
C SER A 179 -28.00 -7.00 21.25
N ALA A 180 -27.14 -7.59 22.06
CA ALA A 180 -26.14 -6.83 22.82
C ALA A 180 -25.03 -6.29 21.92
N ILE A 181 -24.67 -7.03 20.88
CA ILE A 181 -23.62 -6.67 19.92
C ILE A 181 -24.10 -6.94 18.49
N MET A 182 -23.76 -6.04 17.59
CA MET A 182 -23.87 -6.22 16.13
C MET A 182 -22.51 -5.95 15.52
N TRP A 183 -22.14 -6.82 14.60
CA TRP A 183 -20.88 -6.75 13.83
C TRP A 183 -21.18 -6.26 12.41
#